data_e9ca8e4724a39703ec2420f43ac7791d
#
_entry.id   e9ca8e4724a39703ec2420f43ac7791d
#
_cell.length_a   1.000
_cell.length_b   1.000
_cell.length_c   1.000
_cell.angle_alpha   90.00
_cell.angle_beta   90.00
_cell.angle_gamma   90.00
#
_symmetry.space_group_name_H-M   'P 1'
#
loop_
_entity.id
_entity.type
_entity.pdbx_description
1 polymer ?
#
loop_
_entity_poly.entity_id
_entity_poly.type
_entity_poly.pdbx_seq_one_letter_code
_entity_poly.pdbx_strand_id
1 'polypeptide(L)'
;ILEWQIRYLKKFGINKFIVCTGYKTEQIRNFLDAKNNFGVEIKLVNEKKPLGTGGAIKNARKLIDEKTFFVLNGDVITNINVNLLKSKQNSIASVPLRTKFGIIDIKNDKVIRFSEKKNISDYWMNAGIYYLSNKIINDLPKIGNIEDTTFPTYAKESMLNVVKFKNAVWYSIDSYKDIEECEEAIKKKLL
;
A
#
# COMPACT_ATOMS: atom_id res chain seq x y z
N ILE A 1 0.40 -6.04 -11.97
CA ILE A 1 0.70 -5.34 -10.70
C ILE A 1 1.70 -6.16 -9.88
N LEU A 2 1.40 -7.42 -9.50
CA LEU A 2 2.24 -8.25 -8.61
C LEU A 2 3.71 -8.34 -9.08
N GLU A 3 3.96 -8.60 -10.37
CA GLU A 3 5.33 -8.61 -10.92
C GLU A 3 6.04 -7.27 -10.71
N TRP A 4 5.32 -6.18 -10.97
CA TRP A 4 5.88 -4.84 -10.79
C TRP A 4 6.27 -4.61 -9.32
N GLN A 5 5.39 -4.95 -8.39
CA GLN A 5 5.64 -4.80 -6.94
C GLN A 5 6.84 -5.61 -6.47
N ILE A 6 6.97 -6.87 -6.91
CA ILE A 6 8.12 -7.72 -6.56
C ILE A 6 9.41 -7.11 -7.10
N ARG A 7 9.43 -6.72 -8.38
CA ARG A 7 10.63 -6.09 -9.00
C ARG A 7 10.99 -4.77 -8.36
N TYR A 8 9.98 -3.96 -8.02
CA TYR A 8 10.15 -2.69 -7.34
C TYR A 8 10.75 -2.87 -5.95
N LEU A 9 10.20 -3.73 -5.11
CA LEU A 9 10.70 -3.97 -3.77
C LEU A 9 12.08 -4.63 -3.76
N LYS A 10 12.37 -5.47 -4.76
CA LYS A 10 13.69 -6.07 -4.97
C LYS A 10 14.78 -5.00 -5.18
N LYS A 11 14.50 -3.87 -5.82
CA LYS A 11 15.44 -2.73 -5.95
C LYS A 11 15.87 -2.16 -4.59
N PHE A 12 15.08 -2.35 -3.55
CA PHE A 12 15.37 -1.91 -2.18
C PHE A 12 15.96 -3.02 -1.29
N GLY A 13 16.38 -4.14 -1.90
CA GLY A 13 17.00 -5.25 -1.18
C GLY A 13 16.01 -6.20 -0.49
N ILE A 14 14.72 -6.09 -0.78
CA ILE A 14 13.70 -7.00 -0.23
C ILE A 14 13.65 -8.24 -1.12
N ASN A 15 14.01 -9.41 -0.55
CA ASN A 15 14.12 -10.68 -1.28
C ASN A 15 13.24 -11.79 -0.68
N LYS A 16 12.51 -11.52 0.39
CA LYS A 16 11.55 -12.45 1.01
C LYS A 16 10.17 -11.82 0.99
N PHE A 17 9.20 -12.53 0.46
CA PHE A 17 7.84 -12.07 0.29
C PHE A 17 6.84 -13.07 0.87
N ILE A 18 5.82 -12.55 1.52
CA ILE A 18 4.61 -13.28 1.90
C ILE A 18 3.47 -12.63 1.12
N VAL A 19 2.87 -13.36 0.21
CA VAL A 19 1.75 -12.89 -0.60
C VAL A 19 0.47 -13.50 -0.04
N CYS A 20 -0.36 -12.66 0.58
CA CYS A 20 -1.68 -13.05 1.05
C CYS A 20 -2.62 -13.12 -0.17
N THR A 21 -3.24 -14.27 -0.38
CA THR A 21 -4.07 -14.56 -1.54
C THR A 21 -5.42 -15.12 -1.10
N GLY A 22 -6.44 -14.95 -1.91
CA GLY A 22 -7.77 -15.51 -1.69
C GLY A 22 -8.31 -16.11 -2.99
N TYR A 23 -9.13 -15.35 -3.71
CA TYR A 23 -9.66 -15.76 -5.01
C TYR A 23 -8.51 -15.98 -6.02
N LYS A 24 -8.60 -17.09 -6.78
CA LYS A 24 -7.62 -17.46 -7.83
C LYS A 24 -6.17 -17.66 -7.34
N THR A 25 -5.98 -18.10 -6.11
CA THR A 25 -4.64 -18.41 -5.55
C THR A 25 -3.78 -19.27 -6.48
N GLU A 26 -4.37 -20.31 -7.10
CA GLU A 26 -3.61 -21.20 -7.99
C GLU A 26 -3.14 -20.50 -9.27
N GLN A 27 -3.89 -19.52 -9.78
CA GLN A 27 -3.43 -18.72 -10.92
C GLN A 27 -2.23 -17.86 -10.56
N ILE A 28 -2.23 -17.29 -9.32
CA ILE A 28 -1.10 -16.52 -8.80
C ILE A 28 0.11 -17.45 -8.62
N ARG A 29 -0.08 -18.64 -8.06
CA ARG A 29 0.98 -19.65 -7.90
C ARG A 29 1.62 -19.98 -9.23
N ASN A 30 0.81 -20.41 -10.20
CA ASN A 30 1.29 -20.78 -11.52
C ASN A 30 2.02 -19.66 -12.24
N PHE A 31 1.56 -18.41 -12.06
CA PHE A 31 2.23 -17.23 -12.60
C PHE A 31 3.60 -17.03 -11.97
N LEU A 32 3.73 -17.14 -10.65
CA LEU A 32 4.97 -16.97 -9.92
C LEU A 32 5.98 -18.09 -10.27
N ASP A 33 5.51 -19.35 -10.32
CA ASP A 33 6.33 -20.51 -10.67
C ASP A 33 6.87 -20.38 -12.10
N ALA A 34 6.02 -20.01 -13.08
CA ALA A 34 6.40 -19.78 -14.47
C ALA A 34 7.47 -18.67 -14.63
N LYS A 35 7.56 -17.77 -13.68
CA LYS A 35 8.56 -16.67 -13.62
C LYS A 35 9.72 -16.97 -12.68
N ASN A 36 9.87 -18.23 -12.20
CA ASN A 36 10.85 -18.62 -11.20
C ASN A 36 10.91 -17.64 -10.03
N ASN A 37 9.71 -17.27 -9.52
CA ASN A 37 9.53 -16.31 -8.42
C ASN A 37 10.33 -15.01 -8.57
N PHE A 38 10.65 -14.60 -9.79
CA PHE A 38 11.51 -13.43 -10.08
C PHE A 38 12.89 -13.48 -9.38
N GLY A 39 13.35 -14.68 -9.00
CA GLY A 39 14.62 -14.90 -8.28
C GLY A 39 14.59 -14.39 -6.83
N VAL A 40 13.44 -14.47 -6.16
CA VAL A 40 13.25 -14.14 -4.73
C VAL A 40 12.47 -15.25 -4.01
N GLU A 41 12.52 -15.27 -2.67
CA GLU A 41 11.73 -16.20 -1.87
C GLU A 41 10.30 -15.69 -1.75
N ILE A 42 9.30 -16.49 -2.17
CA ILE A 42 7.88 -16.14 -2.06
C ILE A 42 7.12 -17.25 -1.33
N LYS A 43 6.40 -16.89 -0.28
CA LYS A 43 5.46 -17.77 0.42
C LYS A 43 4.03 -17.26 0.19
N LEU A 44 3.13 -18.14 -0.25
CA LEU A 44 1.72 -17.82 -0.42
C LEU A 44 0.93 -18.21 0.84
N VAL A 45 0.08 -17.29 1.30
CA VAL A 45 -0.87 -17.54 2.38
C VAL A 45 -2.28 -17.40 1.82
N ASN A 46 -2.98 -18.52 1.71
CA ASN A 46 -4.33 -18.53 1.16
C ASN A 46 -5.37 -18.21 2.24
N GLU A 47 -6.30 -17.33 1.92
CA GLU A 47 -7.48 -17.00 2.70
C GLU A 47 -8.69 -17.76 2.16
N LYS A 48 -9.33 -18.58 3.00
CA LYS A 48 -10.57 -19.27 2.64
C LYS A 48 -11.77 -18.35 2.52
N LYS A 49 -11.72 -17.20 3.20
CA LYS A 49 -12.72 -16.11 3.18
C LYS A 49 -11.97 -14.79 3.28
N PRO A 50 -12.49 -13.69 2.73
CA PRO A 50 -11.87 -12.39 2.88
C PRO A 50 -11.67 -12.02 4.36
N LEU A 51 -10.42 -11.75 4.74
CA LEU A 51 -10.05 -11.43 6.13
C LEU A 51 -9.88 -9.93 6.35
N GLY A 52 -9.80 -9.13 5.30
CA GLY A 52 -9.40 -7.73 5.35
C GLY A 52 -7.89 -7.56 5.55
N THR A 53 -7.37 -6.35 5.41
CA THR A 53 -5.92 -6.08 5.43
C THR A 53 -5.27 -6.49 6.75
N GLY A 54 -5.88 -6.18 7.89
CA GLY A 54 -5.39 -6.58 9.22
C GLY A 54 -5.46 -8.10 9.45
N GLY A 55 -6.58 -8.72 9.06
CA GLY A 55 -6.77 -10.16 9.20
C GLY A 55 -5.81 -10.97 8.32
N ALA A 56 -5.52 -10.50 7.10
CA ALA A 56 -4.56 -11.09 6.19
C ALA A 56 -3.14 -11.13 6.79
N ILE A 57 -2.67 -10.01 7.33
CA ILE A 57 -1.38 -9.92 8.01
C ILE A 57 -1.34 -10.87 9.23
N LYS A 58 -2.40 -10.85 10.04
CA LYS A 58 -2.49 -11.77 11.20
C LYS A 58 -2.50 -13.24 10.80
N ASN A 59 -3.14 -13.59 9.70
CA ASN A 59 -3.15 -14.95 9.16
C ASN A 59 -1.74 -15.39 8.73
N ALA A 60 -0.94 -14.46 8.20
CA ALA A 60 0.44 -14.70 7.78
C ALA A 60 1.46 -14.77 8.93
N ARG A 61 1.06 -14.51 10.18
CA ARG A 61 1.97 -14.33 11.35
C ARG A 61 3.03 -15.41 11.53
N LYS A 62 2.72 -16.68 11.22
CA LYS A 62 3.65 -17.80 11.37
C LYS A 62 4.82 -17.78 10.37
N LEU A 63 4.73 -16.97 9.34
CA LEU A 63 5.75 -16.81 8.31
C LEU A 63 6.54 -15.51 8.47
N ILE A 64 6.15 -14.65 9.41
CA ILE A 64 6.82 -13.36 9.70
C ILE A 64 7.83 -13.62 10.83
N ASP A 65 9.05 -13.94 10.45
CA ASP A 65 10.14 -14.26 11.38
C ASP A 65 10.94 -13.03 11.80
N GLU A 66 10.86 -11.94 11.03
CA GLU A 66 11.63 -10.72 11.26
C GLU A 66 11.00 -9.83 12.35
N LYS A 67 11.83 -9.07 13.08
CA LYS A 67 11.36 -8.11 14.09
C LYS A 67 10.51 -7.00 13.50
N THR A 68 10.73 -6.68 12.24
CA THR A 68 10.03 -5.64 11.49
C THR A 68 9.83 -6.10 10.04
N PHE A 69 8.76 -5.67 9.40
CA PHE A 69 8.43 -6.05 8.04
C PHE A 69 7.72 -4.92 7.30
N PHE A 70 7.80 -4.96 5.99
CA PHE A 70 7.01 -4.09 5.13
C PHE A 70 5.66 -4.74 4.80
N VAL A 71 4.65 -3.88 4.64
CA VAL A 71 3.35 -4.24 4.05
C VAL A 71 3.13 -3.32 2.86
N LEU A 72 2.64 -3.89 1.77
CA LEU A 72 2.25 -3.16 0.57
C LEU A 72 0.90 -3.68 0.11
N ASN A 73 -0.06 -2.77 -0.07
CA ASN A 73 -1.37 -3.11 -0.63
C ASN A 73 -1.21 -3.61 -2.07
N GLY A 74 -1.97 -4.65 -2.43
CA GLY A 74 -1.81 -5.37 -3.69
C GLY A 74 -2.16 -4.58 -4.96
N ASP A 75 -2.79 -3.43 -4.83
CA ASP A 75 -3.23 -2.51 -5.87
C ASP A 75 -2.31 -1.30 -6.07
N VAL A 76 -1.29 -1.13 -5.24
CA VAL A 76 -0.41 0.06 -5.25
C VAL A 76 0.75 -0.10 -6.23
N ILE A 77 0.93 0.93 -7.06
CA ILE A 77 2.12 1.15 -7.91
C ILE A 77 2.70 2.53 -7.58
N THR A 78 4.02 2.61 -7.32
CA THR A 78 4.65 3.86 -6.86
C THR A 78 6.17 3.85 -7.04
N ASN A 79 6.78 5.04 -7.02
CA ASN A 79 8.22 5.24 -6.97
C ASN A 79 8.75 5.60 -5.57
N ILE A 80 7.97 5.44 -4.52
CA ILE A 80 8.36 5.74 -3.13
C ILE A 80 9.61 4.93 -2.74
N ASN A 81 10.62 5.58 -2.17
CA ASN A 81 11.72 4.86 -1.54
C ASN A 81 11.27 4.28 -0.19
N VAL A 82 10.92 3.00 -0.18
CA VAL A 82 10.40 2.31 1.01
C VAL A 82 11.40 2.26 2.16
N ASN A 83 12.72 2.33 1.90
CA ASN A 83 13.74 2.33 2.95
C ASN A 83 13.64 3.55 3.86
N LEU A 84 13.06 4.66 3.41
CA LEU A 84 12.84 5.85 4.24
C LEU A 84 11.85 5.58 5.39
N LEU A 85 10.95 4.61 5.24
CA LEU A 85 10.03 4.20 6.31
C LEU A 85 10.76 3.57 7.51
N LYS A 86 11.96 3.02 7.31
CA LYS A 86 12.79 2.42 8.38
C LYS A 86 13.28 3.44 9.40
N SER A 87 13.17 4.73 9.10
CA SER A 87 13.59 5.81 10.02
C SER A 87 12.83 5.82 11.35
N LYS A 88 11.61 5.26 11.36
CA LYS A 88 10.76 5.15 12.54
C LYS A 88 10.01 3.82 12.52
N GLN A 89 9.78 3.25 13.69
CA GLN A 89 8.99 2.03 13.83
C GLN A 89 7.50 2.34 13.66
N ASN A 90 6.72 1.40 13.16
CA ASN A 90 5.30 1.55 12.84
C ASN A 90 5.02 2.80 11.99
N SER A 91 5.67 2.87 10.83
CA SER A 91 5.57 4.00 9.90
C SER A 91 4.59 3.71 8.77
N ILE A 92 3.78 4.71 8.44
CA ILE A 92 2.91 4.74 7.25
C ILE A 92 3.53 5.67 6.22
N ALA A 93 3.61 5.23 4.95
CA ALA A 93 3.85 6.14 3.84
C ALA A 93 2.60 6.98 3.58
N SER A 94 2.78 8.27 3.41
CA SER A 94 1.69 9.16 3.03
C SER A 94 2.03 10.01 1.80
N VAL A 95 1.03 10.26 0.97
CA VAL A 95 1.11 11.12 -0.21
C VAL A 95 0.05 12.23 -0.12
N PRO A 96 0.24 13.37 -0.80
CA PRO A 96 -0.76 14.43 -0.80
C PRO A 96 -2.12 13.91 -1.30
N LEU A 97 -3.18 14.33 -0.64
CA LEU A 97 -4.54 14.00 -1.09
C LEU A 97 -4.78 14.62 -2.47
N ARG A 98 -5.13 13.79 -3.44
CA ARG A 98 -5.52 14.19 -4.79
C ARG A 98 -7.00 13.90 -5.01
N THR A 99 -7.68 14.81 -5.66
CA THR A 99 -9.06 14.55 -6.10
C THR A 99 -9.09 14.22 -7.60
N LYS A 100 -9.95 13.25 -7.95
CA LYS A 100 -10.28 12.95 -9.36
C LYS A 100 -11.29 13.97 -9.94
N PHE A 101 -11.83 14.85 -9.09
CA PHE A 101 -12.89 15.81 -9.43
C PHE A 101 -12.41 17.25 -9.26
N GLY A 102 -13.10 18.17 -9.91
CA GLY A 102 -12.93 19.60 -9.66
C GLY A 102 -13.36 19.97 -8.24
N ILE A 103 -12.61 20.91 -7.65
CA ILE A 103 -12.93 21.51 -6.35
C ILE A 103 -13.53 22.89 -6.61
N ILE A 104 -14.62 23.21 -5.93
CA ILE A 104 -15.27 24.51 -6.03
C ILE A 104 -15.30 25.17 -4.65
N ASP A 105 -15.03 26.48 -4.63
CA ASP A 105 -15.30 27.30 -3.46
C ASP A 105 -16.65 28.00 -3.68
N ILE A 106 -17.51 27.97 -2.66
CA ILE A 106 -18.87 28.50 -2.75
C ILE A 106 -19.02 29.66 -1.78
N LYS A 107 -19.63 30.75 -2.22
CA LYS A 107 -20.05 31.88 -1.38
C LYS A 107 -21.41 32.37 -1.86
N ASN A 108 -22.40 32.46 -0.95
CA ASN A 108 -23.78 32.89 -1.24
C ASN A 108 -24.37 32.17 -2.47
N ASP A 109 -24.28 30.82 -2.48
CA ASP A 109 -24.77 29.93 -3.56
C ASP A 109 -24.14 30.17 -4.95
N LYS A 110 -23.03 30.90 -4.98
CA LYS A 110 -22.25 31.12 -6.20
C LYS A 110 -20.89 30.47 -6.11
N VAL A 111 -20.46 29.86 -7.22
CA VAL A 111 -19.09 29.34 -7.33
C VAL A 111 -18.17 30.53 -7.51
N ILE A 112 -17.24 30.74 -6.58
CA ILE A 112 -16.26 31.84 -6.61
C ILE A 112 -14.87 31.37 -7.04
N ARG A 113 -14.61 30.06 -7.01
CA ARG A 113 -13.39 29.46 -7.56
C ARG A 113 -13.67 28.05 -8.03
N PHE A 114 -13.07 27.67 -9.16
CA PHE A 114 -13.05 26.31 -9.68
C PHE A 114 -11.60 25.86 -9.88
N SER A 115 -11.27 24.66 -9.42
CA SER A 115 -9.92 24.10 -9.51
C SER A 115 -9.99 22.64 -9.90
N GLU A 116 -9.50 22.31 -11.10
CA GLU A 116 -9.49 20.94 -11.61
C GLU A 116 -8.27 20.18 -11.09
N LYS A 117 -8.47 18.92 -10.64
CA LYS A 117 -7.43 17.94 -10.27
C LYS A 117 -6.30 18.50 -9.39
N LYS A 118 -6.60 19.34 -8.41
CA LYS A 118 -5.60 19.86 -7.48
C LYS A 118 -5.31 18.91 -6.34
N ASN A 119 -4.04 18.95 -5.87
CA ASN A 119 -3.72 18.47 -4.53
C ASN A 119 -4.46 19.35 -3.52
N ILE A 120 -5.17 18.73 -2.58
CA ILE A 120 -5.76 19.46 -1.47
C ILE A 120 -4.61 19.70 -0.48
N SER A 121 -4.18 20.98 -0.40
CA SER A 121 -3.11 21.38 0.53
C SER A 121 -3.48 20.95 1.96
N ASP A 122 -2.48 20.49 2.71
CA ASP A 122 -2.56 20.11 4.11
C ASP A 122 -3.25 18.77 4.43
N TYR A 123 -3.86 18.09 3.44
CA TYR A 123 -4.39 16.75 3.62
C TYR A 123 -3.48 15.69 3.01
N TRP A 124 -3.27 14.64 3.78
CA TRP A 124 -2.43 13.49 3.41
C TRP A 124 -3.26 12.23 3.43
N MET A 125 -3.09 11.40 2.43
CA MET A 125 -3.73 10.11 2.38
C MET A 125 -2.72 8.99 2.65
N ASN A 126 -3.22 7.89 3.19
CA ASN A 126 -2.51 6.65 3.35
C ASN A 126 -2.12 6.09 1.98
N ALA A 127 -0.84 5.81 1.78
CA ALA A 127 -0.33 5.28 0.51
C ALA A 127 -0.41 3.75 0.43
N GLY A 128 -0.94 3.06 1.43
CA GLY A 128 -1.02 1.58 1.45
C GLY A 128 0.35 0.91 1.57
N ILE A 129 1.35 1.59 2.14
CA ILE A 129 2.70 1.08 2.36
C ILE A 129 3.09 1.34 3.80
N TYR A 130 3.47 0.28 4.51
CA TYR A 130 3.78 0.34 5.93
C TYR A 130 5.11 -0.34 6.24
N TYR A 131 5.78 0.14 7.29
CA TYR A 131 6.89 -0.55 7.93
C TYR A 131 6.54 -0.78 9.40
N LEU A 132 6.29 -2.01 9.76
CA LEU A 132 5.66 -2.38 11.02
C LEU A 132 6.57 -3.26 11.87
N SER A 133 6.47 -3.09 13.19
CA SER A 133 7.01 -4.04 14.15
C SER A 133 6.16 -5.32 14.17
N ASN A 134 6.77 -6.48 14.33
CA ASN A 134 6.01 -7.73 14.48
C ASN A 134 5.12 -7.77 15.73
N LYS A 135 5.37 -6.90 16.72
CA LYS A 135 4.52 -6.78 17.92
C LYS A 135 3.10 -6.35 17.57
N ILE A 136 2.91 -5.54 16.52
CA ILE A 136 1.58 -5.09 16.06
C ILE A 136 0.66 -6.25 15.70
N ILE A 137 1.22 -7.41 15.34
CA ILE A 137 0.46 -8.60 14.92
C ILE A 137 -0.49 -9.08 16.04
N ASN A 138 -0.12 -8.88 17.31
CA ASN A 138 -0.96 -9.26 18.45
C ASN A 138 -2.26 -8.44 18.47
N ASP A 139 -2.18 -7.17 18.07
CA ASP A 139 -3.26 -6.18 18.12
C ASP A 139 -4.09 -6.15 16.83
N LEU A 140 -3.68 -6.92 15.81
CA LEU A 140 -4.44 -7.03 14.57
C LEU A 140 -5.75 -7.81 14.78
N PRO A 141 -6.83 -7.47 14.07
CA PRO A 141 -8.08 -8.22 14.09
C PRO A 141 -7.91 -9.60 13.45
N LYS A 142 -8.75 -10.55 13.82
CA LYS A 142 -8.85 -11.82 13.08
C LYS A 142 -9.50 -11.64 11.72
N ILE A 143 -10.47 -10.73 11.63
CA ILE A 143 -11.17 -10.29 10.42
C ILE A 143 -11.38 -8.79 10.54
N GLY A 144 -10.99 -8.04 9.52
CA GLY A 144 -11.12 -6.59 9.45
C GLY A 144 -9.87 -5.92 8.88
N ASN A 145 -10.02 -4.66 8.52
CA ASN A 145 -8.92 -3.87 7.99
C ASN A 145 -8.09 -3.27 9.12
N ILE A 146 -6.79 -3.21 8.95
CA ILE A 146 -5.88 -2.59 9.91
C ILE A 146 -6.17 -1.08 10.04
N GLU A 147 -6.61 -0.46 8.96
CA GLU A 147 -6.93 0.95 8.83
C GLU A 147 -8.15 1.35 9.67
N ASP A 148 -9.11 0.43 9.85
CA ASP A 148 -10.36 0.67 10.58
C ASP A 148 -10.27 0.23 12.06
N THR A 149 -9.26 -0.57 12.40
CA THR A 149 -9.15 -1.23 13.71
C THR A 149 -7.91 -0.79 14.48
N THR A 150 -6.74 -1.29 14.09
CA THR A 150 -5.48 -1.12 14.83
C THR A 150 -4.89 0.27 14.65
N PHE A 151 -4.89 0.82 13.44
CA PHE A 151 -4.29 2.14 13.20
C PHE A 151 -4.97 3.29 13.94
N PRO A 152 -6.32 3.37 14.07
CA PRO A 152 -6.95 4.40 14.88
C PRO A 152 -6.53 4.36 16.36
N THR A 153 -6.38 3.17 16.93
CA THR A 153 -5.90 3.00 18.32
C THR A 153 -4.46 3.46 18.43
N TYR A 154 -3.57 2.98 17.55
CA TYR A 154 -2.15 3.35 17.54
C TYR A 154 -1.93 4.85 17.30
N ALA A 155 -2.77 5.49 16.50
CA ALA A 155 -2.73 6.92 16.28
C ALA A 155 -3.07 7.70 17.55
N LYS A 156 -4.13 7.30 18.28
CA LYS A 156 -4.51 7.91 19.58
C LYS A 156 -3.41 7.78 20.62
N GLU A 157 -2.71 6.64 20.63
CA GLU A 157 -1.63 6.34 21.57
C GLU A 157 -0.26 6.86 21.11
N SER A 158 -0.19 7.61 20.00
CA SER A 158 1.03 8.13 19.40
C SER A 158 2.08 7.06 19.06
N MET A 159 1.62 5.84 18.80
CA MET A 159 2.46 4.69 18.41
C MET A 159 2.59 4.52 16.89
N LEU A 160 1.91 5.33 16.10
CA LEU A 160 1.93 5.32 14.65
C LEU A 160 2.68 6.53 14.11
N ASN A 161 3.69 6.29 13.30
CA ASN A 161 4.50 7.33 12.68
C ASN A 161 4.11 7.51 11.20
N VAL A 162 4.50 8.64 10.62
CA VAL A 162 4.28 8.94 9.20
C VAL A 162 5.57 9.38 8.53
N VAL A 163 5.74 8.95 7.29
CA VAL A 163 6.75 9.49 6.36
C VAL A 163 6.02 10.08 5.17
N LYS A 164 6.23 11.37 4.91
CA LYS A 164 5.56 12.15 3.88
C LYS A 164 6.34 12.13 2.57
N PHE A 165 5.69 11.70 1.48
CA PHE A 165 6.25 11.64 0.13
C PHE A 165 5.55 12.65 -0.79
N LYS A 166 5.93 13.92 -0.66
CA LYS A 166 5.27 15.05 -1.35
C LYS A 166 5.28 14.94 -2.88
N ASN A 167 6.35 14.39 -3.43
CA ASN A 167 6.58 14.35 -4.90
C ASN A 167 6.51 12.93 -5.46
N ALA A 168 6.00 11.96 -4.70
CA ALA A 168 5.90 10.59 -5.19
C ALA A 168 4.86 10.47 -6.31
N VAL A 169 5.18 9.64 -7.29
CA VAL A 169 4.20 9.08 -8.21
C VAL A 169 3.57 7.88 -7.54
N TRP A 170 2.26 7.90 -7.41
CA TRP A 170 1.52 6.89 -6.68
C TRP A 170 0.15 6.65 -7.33
N TYR A 171 -0.19 5.39 -7.52
CA TYR A 171 -1.46 4.92 -8.08
C TYR A 171 -2.02 3.79 -7.21
N SER A 172 -3.34 3.81 -6.98
CA SER A 172 -4.16 2.66 -6.60
C SER A 172 -4.91 2.21 -7.85
N ILE A 173 -4.77 0.95 -8.20
CA ILE A 173 -5.33 0.41 -9.45
C ILE A 173 -6.66 -0.26 -9.14
N ASP A 174 -7.73 0.53 -9.18
CA ASP A 174 -9.11 0.11 -8.91
C ASP A 174 -9.95 -0.04 -10.17
N SER A 175 -9.50 0.55 -11.29
CA SER A 175 -10.24 0.57 -12.55
C SER A 175 -9.32 0.49 -13.77
N TYR A 176 -9.89 0.20 -14.94
CA TYR A 176 -9.15 0.23 -16.22
C TYR A 176 -8.52 1.58 -16.51
N LYS A 177 -9.19 2.67 -16.12
CA LYS A 177 -8.65 4.03 -16.27
C LYS A 177 -7.38 4.24 -15.44
N ASP A 178 -7.32 3.69 -14.23
CA ASP A 178 -6.13 3.77 -13.39
C ASP A 178 -4.96 3.01 -14.02
N ILE A 179 -5.23 1.91 -14.74
CA ILE A 179 -4.22 1.17 -15.52
C ILE A 179 -3.65 2.06 -16.62
N GLU A 180 -4.51 2.69 -17.43
CA GLU A 180 -4.10 3.56 -18.54
C GLU A 180 -3.24 4.73 -18.04
N GLU A 181 -3.70 5.43 -16.97
CA GLU A 181 -2.95 6.54 -16.37
C GLU A 181 -1.58 6.08 -15.82
N CYS A 182 -1.53 4.90 -15.20
CA CYS A 182 -0.28 4.32 -14.69
C CYS A 182 0.68 3.91 -15.82
N GLU A 183 0.17 3.30 -16.90
CA GLU A 183 0.98 2.95 -18.07
C GLU A 183 1.60 4.17 -18.73
N GLU A 184 0.87 5.28 -18.82
CA GLU A 184 1.41 6.55 -19.31
C GLU A 184 2.55 7.06 -18.42
N ALA A 185 2.42 6.97 -17.09
CA ALA A 185 3.48 7.36 -16.18
C ALA A 185 4.74 6.49 -16.35
N ILE A 186 4.56 5.19 -16.55
CA ILE A 186 5.67 4.26 -16.84
C ILE A 186 6.35 4.64 -18.16
N LYS A 187 5.59 4.90 -19.24
CA LYS A 187 6.13 5.35 -20.54
C LYS A 187 6.94 6.65 -20.41
N LYS A 188 6.52 7.55 -19.53
CA LYS A 188 7.21 8.82 -19.24
C LYS A 188 8.41 8.64 -18.26
N LYS A 189 8.73 7.43 -17.85
CA LYS A 189 9.81 7.10 -16.90
C LYS A 189 9.67 7.81 -15.54
N LEU A 190 8.45 7.97 -15.08
CA LEU A 190 8.14 8.56 -13.77
C LEU A 190 8.10 7.49 -12.65
N LEU A 191 8.03 6.21 -13.02
CA LEU A 191 7.96 5.03 -12.16
C LEU A 191 9.15 4.11 -12.34
#